data_baf78d408a6d3e8c248ec29ded0f6cb2
#
_entry.id   baf78d408a6d3e8c248ec29ded0f6cb2
#
_cell.length_a   1.000
_cell.length_b   1.000
_cell.length_c   1.000
_cell.angle_alpha   90.00
_cell.angle_beta   90.00
_cell.angle_gamma   90.00
#
_symmetry.space_group_name_H-M   'P 1'
#
loop_
_entity.id
_entity.type
_entity.pdbx_description
1 polymer ?
#
loop_
_entity_poly.entity_id
_entity_poly.type
_entity_poly.pdbx_seq_one_letter_code
_entity_poly.pdbx_strand_id
1 'polypeptide(L)'
;YFICNIYTKLFRYQLVYNNSSELNQMQIKLKNIFQISIVAGALALAGCGGDINVTPTVNDNSVDNSTNNSGNTTTTPPVGDTNPCATRGDLQGAYDGQDCVYSAAFASKNVEISEDLTFSELSSDGVHVFNGALLIGKNCDTTTACTVVVNGPTLTVEAGANLAFDSGEAIIRVARGAKINAVGTIDKPINFTSANAYERLDVVGDGPQFADWGGIIINGFGITNQCTDIQRDAATCNAPTEGVLSHFGGNDNTDNSGTIQYAKIWYAGSGPKTGGAGDDLNSLTLNGVGSATSFDYIHIHQGFDDGIEFFGGASTLKHIVVTDTQDDGIDIDGGWQGKAQFIVVKHGTVKSNREVISPAIVEDGVIEKPEQIFPAGTPLFMGNNGFETDGEKNSGAEYSQAPASNPVIAN
;
A
#
# COMPACT_ATOMS: atom_id res chain seq x y z
N TYR A 1 -17.24 32.96 -3.24
CA TYR A 1 -15.78 33.16 -3.16
C TYR A 1 -15.27 33.49 -1.75
N PHE A 2 -16.07 34.17 -0.91
CA PHE A 2 -15.65 34.56 0.45
C PHE A 2 -15.76 33.42 1.47
N ILE A 3 -16.65 32.48 1.27
CA ILE A 3 -16.88 31.33 2.18
C ILE A 3 -15.86 30.23 1.96
N CYS A 4 -15.38 30.00 0.75
CA CYS A 4 -14.38 28.99 0.43
C CYS A 4 -13.00 29.28 1.06
N ASN A 5 -12.63 30.56 1.24
CA ASN A 5 -11.36 30.97 1.84
C ASN A 5 -11.31 30.83 3.38
N ILE A 6 -12.47 30.72 4.04
CA ILE A 6 -12.54 30.49 5.49
C ILE A 6 -12.34 29.02 5.82
N TYR A 7 -12.79 28.10 4.96
CA TYR A 7 -12.61 26.66 5.15
C TYR A 7 -11.15 26.21 5.05
N THR A 8 -10.41 26.76 4.11
CA THR A 8 -8.98 26.43 3.93
C THR A 8 -8.09 26.93 5.08
N LYS A 9 -8.47 28.01 5.76
CA LYS A 9 -7.74 28.53 6.93
C LYS A 9 -8.08 27.79 8.24
N LEU A 10 -9.29 27.27 8.40
CA LEU A 10 -9.71 26.54 9.60
C LEU A 10 -9.13 25.12 9.65
N PHE A 11 -8.92 24.47 8.51
CA PHE A 11 -8.28 23.14 8.44
C PHE A 11 -6.79 23.17 8.79
N ARG A 12 -6.09 24.30 8.55
CA ARG A 12 -4.67 24.46 8.92
C ARG A 12 -4.43 24.66 10.43
N TYR A 13 -5.46 25.02 11.20
CA TYR A 13 -5.33 25.21 12.65
C TYR A 13 -5.55 23.93 13.49
N GLN A 14 -6.00 22.85 12.90
CA GLN A 14 -6.32 21.60 13.61
C GLN A 14 -5.09 20.73 13.94
N LEU A 15 -3.93 21.03 13.38
CA LEU A 15 -2.70 20.25 13.51
C LEU A 15 -1.70 20.78 14.56
N VAL A 16 -2.02 21.81 15.32
CA VAL A 16 -1.00 22.49 16.17
C VAL A 16 -1.25 22.41 17.69
N TYR A 17 -2.34 21.83 18.21
CA TYR A 17 -2.60 21.82 19.66
C TYR A 17 -2.84 20.44 20.25
N ASN A 18 -1.81 19.91 20.92
CA ASN A 18 -1.87 18.70 21.73
C ASN A 18 -2.20 19.05 23.20
N ASN A 19 -3.44 19.43 23.48
CA ASN A 19 -3.91 19.54 24.88
C ASN A 19 -5.35 19.07 24.98
N SER A 20 -5.58 17.91 25.59
CA SER A 20 -6.84 17.17 25.56
C SER A 20 -8.05 17.89 26.18
N SER A 21 -7.85 18.88 27.03
CA SER A 21 -8.94 19.67 27.64
C SER A 21 -9.44 20.81 26.75
N GLU A 22 -8.58 21.39 25.93
CA GLU A 22 -8.97 22.46 24.98
C GLU A 22 -9.59 21.90 23.70
N LEU A 23 -9.13 20.71 23.25
CA LEU A 23 -9.72 19.99 22.12
C LEU A 23 -11.19 19.66 22.36
N ASN A 24 -11.56 19.24 23.56
CA ASN A 24 -12.97 18.98 23.89
C ASN A 24 -13.84 20.24 23.87
N GLN A 25 -13.33 21.36 24.35
CA GLN A 25 -14.08 22.62 24.27
C GLN A 25 -14.17 23.17 22.84
N MET A 26 -13.14 22.96 22.04
CA MET A 26 -13.11 23.38 20.64
C MET A 26 -14.00 22.48 19.76
N GLN A 27 -14.06 21.17 20.02
CA GLN A 27 -15.00 20.26 19.35
C GLN A 27 -16.46 20.59 19.65
N ILE A 28 -16.79 21.00 20.88
CA ILE A 28 -18.13 21.42 21.25
C ILE A 28 -18.50 22.73 20.54
N LYS A 29 -17.57 23.67 20.44
CA LYS A 29 -17.81 24.94 19.69
C LYS A 29 -17.94 24.71 18.18
N LEU A 30 -17.11 23.81 17.60
CA LEU A 30 -17.18 23.44 16.18
C LEU A 30 -18.48 22.68 15.85
N LYS A 31 -18.94 21.78 16.72
CA LYS A 31 -20.22 21.08 16.54
C LYS A 31 -21.41 22.07 16.52
N ASN A 32 -21.39 23.06 17.38
CA ASN A 32 -22.45 24.09 17.43
C ASN A 32 -22.39 25.00 16.20
N ILE A 33 -21.22 25.37 15.70
CA ILE A 33 -21.06 26.16 14.47
C ILE A 33 -21.50 25.34 13.24
N PHE A 34 -21.23 24.04 13.20
CA PHE A 34 -21.64 23.17 12.11
C PHE A 34 -23.17 22.97 12.07
N GLN A 35 -23.81 22.83 13.23
CA GLN A 35 -25.28 22.76 13.32
C GLN A 35 -25.97 24.07 12.92
N ILE A 36 -25.39 25.21 13.30
CA ILE A 36 -25.91 26.53 12.90
C ILE A 36 -25.74 26.74 11.39
N SER A 37 -24.65 26.27 10.79
CA SER A 37 -24.40 26.39 9.35
C SER A 37 -25.35 25.53 8.51
N ILE A 38 -25.74 24.34 8.99
CA ILE A 38 -26.72 23.48 8.31
C ILE A 38 -28.10 24.08 8.37
N VAL A 39 -28.50 24.69 9.50
CA VAL A 39 -29.82 25.36 9.65
C VAL A 39 -29.87 26.64 8.81
N ALA A 40 -28.79 27.41 8.73
CA ALA A 40 -28.71 28.60 7.89
C ALA A 40 -28.68 28.24 6.38
N GLY A 41 -28.06 27.13 5.99
CA GLY A 41 -28.07 26.63 4.61
C GLY A 41 -29.47 26.15 4.17
N ALA A 42 -30.19 25.46 5.06
CA ALA A 42 -31.57 25.03 4.79
C ALA A 42 -32.57 26.16 4.68
N LEU A 43 -32.40 27.23 5.45
CA LEU A 43 -33.23 28.42 5.38
C LEU A 43 -32.96 29.30 4.13
N ALA A 44 -31.73 29.29 3.62
CA ALA A 44 -31.35 29.98 2.38
C ALA A 44 -31.90 29.31 1.12
N LEU A 45 -32.11 28.00 1.16
CA LEU A 45 -32.70 27.21 0.05
C LEU A 45 -34.23 27.32 0.02
N ALA A 46 -34.89 27.67 1.13
CA ALA A 46 -36.32 27.84 1.18
C ALA A 46 -36.82 29.26 0.74
N GLY A 47 -35.88 30.20 0.49
CA GLY A 47 -36.19 31.61 0.16
C GLY A 47 -36.11 32.00 -1.32
N CYS A 48 -35.66 31.11 -2.20
CA CYS A 48 -35.66 31.35 -3.64
C CYS A 48 -36.69 30.43 -4.32
N GLY A 49 -37.91 30.90 -4.36
CA GLY A 49 -38.99 30.31 -5.16
C GLY A 49 -38.69 30.51 -6.65
N GLY A 50 -38.07 29.53 -7.26
CA GLY A 50 -37.98 29.37 -8.69
C GLY A 50 -38.25 27.92 -8.98
N ASP A 51 -39.32 27.62 -9.69
CA ASP A 51 -39.68 26.26 -10.15
C ASP A 51 -38.54 25.68 -10.97
N ILE A 52 -37.80 24.74 -10.40
CA ILE A 52 -36.90 23.86 -11.17
C ILE A 52 -37.77 22.74 -11.73
N ASN A 53 -38.24 22.93 -12.94
CA ASN A 53 -38.93 21.89 -13.69
C ASN A 53 -37.91 20.91 -14.23
N VAL A 54 -37.59 19.87 -13.47
CA VAL A 54 -36.79 18.74 -13.94
C VAL A 54 -37.74 17.79 -14.64
N THR A 55 -37.90 17.98 -15.95
CA THR A 55 -38.55 16.99 -16.82
C THR A 55 -37.50 15.95 -17.12
N PRO A 56 -37.67 14.70 -16.69
CA PRO A 56 -36.83 13.59 -17.20
C PRO A 56 -37.19 13.41 -18.68
N THR A 57 -36.26 13.68 -19.58
CA THR A 57 -36.37 13.28 -20.99
C THR A 57 -36.29 11.76 -21.05
N VAL A 58 -37.45 11.12 -21.05
CA VAL A 58 -37.54 9.74 -21.51
C VAL A 58 -37.41 9.80 -23.02
N ASN A 59 -36.32 9.30 -23.58
CA ASN A 59 -36.20 9.06 -25.00
C ASN A 59 -37.10 7.89 -25.37
N ASP A 60 -38.30 8.22 -25.80
CA ASP A 60 -39.25 7.26 -26.38
C ASP A 60 -38.83 7.03 -27.86
N ASN A 61 -38.13 5.94 -28.13
CA ASN A 61 -37.86 5.49 -29.50
C ASN A 61 -39.10 4.84 -30.07
N SER A 62 -40.07 5.64 -30.49
CA SER A 62 -41.12 5.17 -31.36
C SER A 62 -40.56 4.96 -32.79
N VAL A 63 -40.45 3.72 -33.18
CA VAL A 63 -40.06 3.31 -34.53
C VAL A 63 -41.19 3.65 -35.49
N ASP A 64 -41.01 4.64 -36.33
CA ASP A 64 -41.88 4.89 -37.48
C ASP A 64 -41.45 4.01 -38.65
N ASN A 65 -42.33 3.12 -39.05
CA ASN A 65 -42.08 2.11 -40.05
C ASN A 65 -42.48 2.66 -41.43
N SER A 66 -41.58 3.33 -42.14
CA SER A 66 -41.74 3.57 -43.55
C SER A 66 -40.56 3.00 -44.34
N THR A 67 -40.91 2.00 -45.13
CA THR A 67 -40.08 1.28 -46.12
C THR A 67 -39.47 2.23 -47.14
N ASN A 68 -38.13 2.26 -47.27
CA ASN A 68 -37.49 2.35 -48.57
C ASN A 68 -36.11 1.68 -48.59
N ASN A 69 -35.98 0.89 -49.59
CA ASN A 69 -34.95 -0.04 -49.97
C ASN A 69 -33.68 0.73 -50.44
N SER A 70 -32.50 0.46 -49.94
CA SER A 70 -31.26 0.22 -50.70
C SER A 70 -30.02 0.40 -49.86
N GLY A 71 -29.10 -0.54 -49.91
CA GLY A 71 -27.73 -0.35 -49.45
C GLY A 71 -27.37 -1.09 -48.18
N ASN A 72 -27.02 -2.36 -48.33
CA ASN A 72 -26.42 -3.21 -47.32
C ASN A 72 -25.02 -2.64 -46.92
N THR A 73 -24.96 -1.87 -45.83
CA THR A 73 -23.74 -1.70 -45.04
C THR A 73 -24.03 -2.27 -43.69
N THR A 74 -23.46 -3.42 -43.40
CA THR A 74 -23.36 -3.99 -42.05
C THR A 74 -22.52 -3.02 -41.22
N THR A 75 -23.18 -2.06 -40.58
CA THR A 75 -22.61 -1.35 -39.45
C THR A 75 -22.66 -2.31 -38.27
N THR A 76 -21.54 -2.89 -37.96
CA THR A 76 -21.29 -3.49 -36.63
C THR A 76 -21.75 -2.46 -35.59
N PRO A 77 -22.58 -2.84 -34.60
CA PRO A 77 -22.90 -1.95 -33.48
C PRO A 77 -21.56 -1.47 -32.86
N PRO A 78 -21.45 -0.23 -32.39
CA PRO A 78 -20.27 0.16 -31.65
C PRO A 78 -20.11 -0.85 -30.50
N VAL A 79 -18.96 -1.52 -30.46
CA VAL A 79 -18.54 -2.32 -29.33
C VAL A 79 -18.62 -1.37 -28.14
N GLY A 80 -19.60 -1.55 -27.27
CA GLY A 80 -19.72 -0.78 -26.05
C GLY A 80 -18.37 -0.92 -25.33
N ASP A 81 -17.76 0.20 -24.91
CA ASP A 81 -16.54 0.20 -24.14
C ASP A 81 -16.78 -0.69 -22.91
N THR A 82 -16.24 -1.90 -22.98
CA THR A 82 -16.28 -2.79 -21.82
C THR A 82 -15.37 -2.19 -20.78
N ASN A 83 -15.90 -1.93 -19.58
CA ASN A 83 -15.12 -1.44 -18.45
C ASN A 83 -13.91 -2.37 -18.21
N PRO A 84 -12.65 -1.89 -18.37
CA PRO A 84 -11.45 -2.72 -18.27
C PRO A 84 -11.00 -2.94 -16.82
N CYS A 85 -11.68 -2.32 -15.85
CA CYS A 85 -11.30 -2.40 -14.46
C CYS A 85 -11.50 -3.81 -13.89
N ALA A 86 -10.62 -4.22 -12.98
CA ALA A 86 -10.71 -5.49 -12.31
C ALA A 86 -12.03 -5.68 -11.57
N THR A 87 -12.48 -6.92 -11.51
CA THR A 87 -13.70 -7.35 -10.80
C THR A 87 -13.34 -8.21 -9.59
N ARG A 88 -14.12 -8.09 -8.54
CA ARG A 88 -14.09 -8.93 -7.35
C ARG A 88 -15.52 -9.28 -6.92
N GLY A 89 -15.94 -10.53 -7.14
CA GLY A 89 -17.36 -10.89 -7.03
C GLY A 89 -18.23 -9.99 -7.90
N ASP A 90 -19.24 -9.35 -7.30
CA ASP A 90 -20.12 -8.39 -7.98
C ASP A 90 -19.56 -6.95 -8.02
N LEU A 91 -18.38 -6.73 -7.45
CA LEU A 91 -17.74 -5.41 -7.41
C LEU A 91 -16.79 -5.25 -8.60
N GLN A 92 -16.80 -4.08 -9.21
CA GLN A 92 -15.86 -3.69 -10.26
C GLN A 92 -15.34 -2.29 -10.00
N GLY A 93 -14.12 -1.99 -10.41
CA GLY A 93 -13.59 -0.63 -10.38
C GLY A 93 -14.41 0.32 -11.27
N ALA A 94 -14.48 1.57 -10.88
CA ALA A 94 -15.10 2.62 -11.68
C ALA A 94 -14.10 3.12 -12.72
N TYR A 95 -14.45 2.99 -14.01
CA TYR A 95 -13.64 3.48 -15.12
C TYR A 95 -14.06 4.89 -15.50
N ASP A 96 -13.14 5.84 -15.52
CA ASP A 96 -13.40 7.24 -15.88
C ASP A 96 -13.07 7.57 -17.35
N GLY A 97 -12.65 6.59 -18.13
CA GLY A 97 -12.17 6.74 -19.51
C GLY A 97 -10.66 6.59 -19.65
N GLN A 98 -9.92 6.59 -18.54
CA GLN A 98 -8.47 6.37 -18.48
C GLN A 98 -8.08 5.51 -17.28
N ASP A 99 -8.55 5.83 -16.09
CA ASP A 99 -8.16 5.21 -14.82
C ASP A 99 -9.29 4.34 -14.24
N CYS A 100 -8.90 3.36 -13.44
CA CYS A 100 -9.79 2.51 -12.68
C CYS A 100 -9.71 2.86 -11.20
N VAL A 101 -10.76 3.41 -10.62
CA VAL A 101 -10.81 3.77 -9.19
C VAL A 101 -11.58 2.71 -8.41
N TYR A 102 -10.99 2.20 -7.34
CA TYR A 102 -11.56 1.12 -6.52
C TYR A 102 -12.13 1.64 -5.21
N SER A 103 -13.37 1.25 -4.94
CA SER A 103 -14.07 1.65 -3.71
C SER A 103 -13.53 0.94 -2.47
N ALA A 104 -13.82 1.48 -1.27
CA ALA A 104 -13.48 0.84 0.00
C ALA A 104 -14.19 -0.53 0.21
N ALA A 105 -15.29 -0.79 -0.50
CA ALA A 105 -15.91 -2.10 -0.52
C ALA A 105 -15.11 -3.11 -1.34
N PHE A 106 -14.40 -2.64 -2.38
CA PHE A 106 -13.51 -3.47 -3.18
C PHE A 106 -12.19 -3.76 -2.45
N ALA A 107 -11.54 -2.74 -1.89
CA ALA A 107 -10.24 -2.85 -1.22
C ALA A 107 -10.15 -1.86 -0.06
N SER A 108 -9.91 -2.35 1.16
CA SER A 108 -9.67 -1.55 2.35
C SER A 108 -9.05 -2.39 3.46
N LYS A 109 -8.61 -1.76 4.55
CA LYS A 109 -8.03 -2.45 5.73
C LYS A 109 -8.98 -3.43 6.43
N ASN A 110 -10.28 -3.42 6.10
CA ASN A 110 -11.29 -4.31 6.66
C ASN A 110 -11.78 -5.38 5.68
N VAL A 111 -11.16 -5.46 4.49
CA VAL A 111 -11.61 -6.35 3.41
C VAL A 111 -10.50 -7.33 3.04
N GLU A 112 -10.59 -8.56 3.53
CA GLU A 112 -9.71 -9.65 3.11
C GLU A 112 -10.24 -10.29 1.82
N ILE A 113 -9.40 -10.33 0.79
CA ILE A 113 -9.73 -10.84 -0.55
C ILE A 113 -9.42 -12.34 -0.58
N SER A 114 -10.46 -13.15 -0.69
CA SER A 114 -10.35 -14.62 -0.64
C SER A 114 -10.48 -15.30 -2.01
N GLU A 115 -10.53 -14.53 -3.07
CA GLU A 115 -10.63 -14.95 -4.47
C GLU A 115 -9.44 -14.43 -5.28
N ASP A 116 -9.14 -15.09 -6.40
CA ASP A 116 -8.10 -14.62 -7.30
C ASP A 116 -8.47 -13.24 -7.87
N LEU A 117 -7.48 -12.37 -7.98
CA LEU A 117 -7.66 -11.02 -8.46
C LEU A 117 -6.61 -10.70 -9.51
N THR A 118 -7.02 -10.09 -10.63
CA THR A 118 -6.11 -9.74 -11.72
C THR A 118 -6.24 -8.27 -12.07
N PHE A 119 -5.09 -7.61 -12.18
CA PHE A 119 -4.95 -6.26 -12.72
C PHE A 119 -4.18 -6.31 -14.03
N SER A 120 -4.85 -5.92 -15.12
CA SER A 120 -4.26 -5.88 -16.46
C SER A 120 -3.76 -4.48 -16.81
N GLU A 121 -2.87 -4.39 -17.78
CA GLU A 121 -2.46 -3.10 -18.34
C GLU A 121 -3.68 -2.33 -18.87
N LEU A 122 -3.82 -1.08 -18.48
CA LEU A 122 -4.83 -0.18 -19.03
C LEU A 122 -4.27 0.60 -20.21
N SER A 123 -5.12 0.94 -21.18
CA SER A 123 -4.72 1.78 -22.32
C SER A 123 -4.38 3.20 -21.89
N SER A 124 -3.62 3.90 -22.71
CA SER A 124 -3.32 5.35 -22.52
C SER A 124 -2.66 5.68 -21.18
N ASP A 125 -1.74 4.82 -20.72
CA ASP A 125 -1.07 4.98 -19.42
C ASP A 125 -2.04 5.06 -18.23
N GLY A 126 -3.16 4.34 -18.35
CA GLY A 126 -4.17 4.24 -17.30
C GLY A 126 -3.64 3.55 -16.03
N VAL A 127 -4.24 3.85 -14.92
CA VAL A 127 -3.81 3.46 -13.57
C VAL A 127 -4.94 2.84 -12.79
N HIS A 128 -4.63 1.78 -12.04
CA HIS A 128 -5.50 1.22 -11.03
C HIS A 128 -5.28 1.98 -9.71
N VAL A 129 -6.25 2.77 -9.26
CA VAL A 129 -6.13 3.70 -8.11
C VAL A 129 -6.82 3.14 -6.88
N PHE A 130 -6.08 3.09 -5.77
CA PHE A 130 -6.53 2.56 -4.48
C PHE A 130 -6.35 3.58 -3.35
N ASN A 131 -7.43 3.86 -2.61
CA ASN A 131 -7.38 4.63 -1.36
C ASN A 131 -7.29 3.72 -0.11
N GLY A 132 -7.23 2.40 -0.29
CA GLY A 132 -7.22 1.44 0.78
C GLY A 132 -6.33 0.23 0.50
N ALA A 133 -6.20 -0.63 1.49
CA ALA A 133 -5.33 -1.79 1.44
C ALA A 133 -5.89 -2.91 0.55
N LEU A 134 -5.00 -3.56 -0.22
CA LEU A 134 -5.24 -4.84 -0.90
C LEU A 134 -4.78 -5.98 0.02
N LEU A 135 -5.69 -6.55 0.79
CA LEU A 135 -5.39 -7.64 1.73
C LEU A 135 -5.69 -9.00 1.07
N ILE A 136 -4.70 -9.59 0.43
CA ILE A 136 -4.83 -10.83 -0.33
C ILE A 136 -4.73 -12.03 0.63
N GLY A 137 -5.77 -12.86 0.66
CA GLY A 137 -5.90 -13.98 1.58
C GLY A 137 -6.26 -13.57 3.01
N LYS A 138 -6.65 -14.56 3.79
CA LYS A 138 -7.08 -14.37 5.17
C LYS A 138 -5.87 -14.37 6.12
N ASN A 139 -5.77 -13.34 6.96
CA ASN A 139 -4.87 -13.40 8.10
C ASN A 139 -5.40 -14.38 9.15
N CYS A 140 -4.51 -15.12 9.81
CA CYS A 140 -4.87 -16.06 10.84
C CYS A 140 -4.14 -15.71 12.13
N ASP A 141 -4.87 -15.13 13.06
CA ASP A 141 -4.42 -14.89 14.43
C ASP A 141 -4.75 -16.09 15.32
N THR A 142 -3.77 -16.65 16.02
CA THR A 142 -3.96 -17.82 16.90
C THR A 142 -4.88 -17.54 18.08
N THR A 143 -5.10 -16.29 18.45
CA THR A 143 -6.05 -15.91 19.50
C THR A 143 -7.51 -16.16 19.11
N THR A 144 -7.81 -16.31 17.84
CA THR A 144 -9.15 -16.46 17.27
C THR A 144 -9.38 -17.82 16.62
N ALA A 145 -8.77 -18.89 16.99
CA ALA A 145 -9.06 -20.26 16.52
C ALA A 145 -9.36 -20.34 15.00
N CYS A 146 -8.53 -19.74 14.15
CA CYS A 146 -8.66 -19.85 12.71
C CYS A 146 -7.67 -20.87 12.14
N THR A 147 -8.02 -21.43 10.99
CA THR A 147 -7.13 -22.33 10.24
C THR A 147 -6.44 -21.53 9.15
N VAL A 148 -5.10 -21.58 9.10
CA VAL A 148 -4.33 -20.97 8.02
C VAL A 148 -4.66 -21.65 6.71
N VAL A 149 -5.01 -20.87 5.70
CA VAL A 149 -5.34 -21.38 4.35
C VAL A 149 -4.02 -21.62 3.61
N VAL A 150 -3.74 -22.87 3.26
CA VAL A 150 -2.49 -23.26 2.56
C VAL A 150 -2.54 -23.00 1.05
N ASN A 151 -3.73 -22.98 0.45
CA ASN A 151 -3.93 -22.68 -0.96
C ASN A 151 -4.91 -21.50 -1.06
N GLY A 152 -4.41 -20.33 -0.73
CA GLY A 152 -5.15 -19.09 -0.77
C GLY A 152 -5.22 -18.48 -2.17
N PRO A 153 -5.84 -17.30 -2.31
CA PRO A 153 -5.98 -16.60 -3.56
C PRO A 153 -4.64 -16.10 -4.11
N THR A 154 -4.64 -15.84 -5.40
CA THR A 154 -3.51 -15.23 -6.10
C THR A 154 -3.87 -13.82 -6.57
N LEU A 155 -3.03 -12.85 -6.21
CA LEU A 155 -2.99 -11.55 -6.84
C LEU A 155 -2.12 -11.65 -8.10
N THR A 156 -2.71 -11.46 -9.27
CA THR A 156 -1.99 -11.37 -10.55
C THR A 156 -1.92 -9.92 -10.99
N VAL A 157 -0.71 -9.44 -11.29
CA VAL A 157 -0.48 -8.13 -11.89
C VAL A 157 0.25 -8.35 -13.20
N GLU A 158 -0.41 -8.03 -14.31
CA GLU A 158 0.10 -8.29 -15.64
C GLU A 158 1.15 -7.24 -16.06
N ALA A 159 1.96 -7.61 -17.05
CA ALA A 159 3.01 -6.74 -17.58
C ALA A 159 2.44 -5.40 -18.07
N GLY A 160 3.04 -4.30 -17.64
CA GLY A 160 2.63 -2.93 -17.98
C GLY A 160 1.53 -2.35 -17.09
N ALA A 161 0.98 -3.12 -16.17
CA ALA A 161 -0.03 -2.60 -15.25
C ALA A 161 0.58 -1.58 -14.27
N ASN A 162 -0.16 -0.50 -14.02
CA ASN A 162 0.17 0.54 -13.06
C ASN A 162 -0.82 0.49 -11.89
N LEU A 163 -0.33 0.24 -10.69
CA LEU A 163 -1.11 0.30 -9.46
C LEU A 163 -0.63 1.50 -8.63
N ALA A 164 -1.53 2.42 -8.35
CA ALA A 164 -1.23 3.64 -7.61
C ALA A 164 -2.07 3.74 -6.33
N PHE A 165 -1.43 4.19 -5.28
CA PHE A 165 -2.01 4.28 -3.94
C PHE A 165 -2.08 5.75 -3.51
N ASP A 166 -3.26 6.15 -3.02
CA ASP A 166 -3.59 7.54 -2.65
C ASP A 166 -3.74 7.68 -1.12
N SER A 167 -3.04 6.86 -0.36
CA SER A 167 -3.08 6.91 1.11
C SER A 167 -1.90 6.19 1.73
N GLY A 168 -1.25 6.81 2.72
CA GLY A 168 -0.25 6.15 3.56
C GLY A 168 -0.77 4.91 4.30
N GLU A 169 -2.09 4.74 4.44
CA GLU A 169 -2.74 3.54 4.99
C GLU A 169 -2.93 2.41 3.95
N ALA A 170 -2.69 2.68 2.67
CA ALA A 170 -2.85 1.70 1.60
C ALA A 170 -1.60 0.83 1.50
N ILE A 171 -1.78 -0.49 1.58
CA ILE A 171 -0.73 -1.50 1.48
C ILE A 171 -1.19 -2.61 0.54
N ILE A 172 -0.24 -3.40 0.05
CA ILE A 172 -0.51 -4.76 -0.44
C ILE A 172 -0.02 -5.73 0.63
N ARG A 173 -0.91 -6.50 1.24
CA ARG A 173 -0.55 -7.58 2.15
C ARG A 173 -0.97 -8.92 1.56
N VAL A 174 -0.01 -9.82 1.37
CA VAL A 174 -0.22 -11.21 0.94
C VAL A 174 -0.12 -12.10 2.18
N ALA A 175 -1.23 -12.74 2.58
CA ALA A 175 -1.26 -13.63 3.73
C ALA A 175 -0.54 -14.96 3.45
N ARG A 176 -0.19 -15.69 4.49
CA ARG A 176 0.33 -17.07 4.34
C ARG A 176 -0.59 -17.91 3.46
N GLY A 177 0.01 -18.63 2.50
CA GLY A 177 -0.70 -19.49 1.55
C GLY A 177 -1.39 -18.77 0.40
N ALA A 178 -1.54 -17.44 0.45
CA ALA A 178 -1.86 -16.62 -0.72
C ALA A 178 -0.60 -16.33 -1.55
N LYS A 179 -0.76 -15.80 -2.75
CA LYS A 179 0.36 -15.53 -3.67
C LYS A 179 0.22 -14.17 -4.34
N ILE A 180 1.39 -13.63 -4.75
CA ILE A 180 1.47 -12.53 -5.69
C ILE A 180 2.25 -12.96 -6.93
N ASN A 181 1.65 -12.81 -8.12
CA ASN A 181 2.30 -13.01 -9.41
C ASN A 181 2.30 -11.68 -10.16
N ALA A 182 3.33 -10.89 -9.92
CA ALA A 182 3.54 -9.60 -10.58
C ALA A 182 4.73 -9.75 -11.53
N VAL A 183 4.44 -10.17 -12.76
CA VAL A 183 5.48 -10.51 -13.74
C VAL A 183 5.40 -9.55 -14.92
N GLY A 184 6.22 -8.50 -14.85
CA GLY A 184 6.44 -7.56 -15.93
C GLY A 184 7.43 -8.06 -16.98
N THR A 185 7.81 -7.19 -17.88
CA THR A 185 8.90 -7.39 -18.85
C THR A 185 9.79 -6.15 -18.90
N ILE A 186 10.94 -6.25 -19.57
CA ILE A 186 11.83 -5.10 -19.73
C ILE A 186 11.15 -3.92 -20.45
N ASP A 187 10.26 -4.21 -21.41
CA ASP A 187 9.54 -3.21 -22.19
C ASP A 187 8.22 -2.77 -21.54
N LYS A 188 7.69 -3.60 -20.64
CA LYS A 188 6.43 -3.39 -19.91
C LYS A 188 6.61 -3.72 -18.43
N PRO A 189 7.38 -2.92 -17.68
CA PRO A 189 7.51 -3.12 -16.25
C PRO A 189 6.18 -2.84 -15.55
N ILE A 190 6.00 -3.47 -14.39
CA ILE A 190 4.88 -3.17 -13.49
C ILE A 190 5.28 -1.99 -12.60
N ASN A 191 4.34 -1.09 -12.32
CA ASN A 191 4.56 0.00 -11.39
C ASN A 191 3.63 -0.13 -10.19
N PHE A 192 4.21 -0.23 -8.99
CA PHE A 192 3.57 -0.01 -7.70
C PHE A 192 4.07 1.34 -7.18
N THR A 193 3.19 2.33 -7.04
CA THR A 193 3.64 3.69 -6.80
C THR A 193 2.60 4.54 -6.08
N SER A 194 2.97 5.77 -5.76
CA SER A 194 2.05 6.80 -5.28
C SER A 194 1.13 7.29 -6.39
N ALA A 195 -0.12 7.61 -6.05
CA ALA A 195 -1.03 8.31 -6.97
C ALA A 195 -0.49 9.69 -7.36
N ASN A 196 0.24 10.36 -6.45
CA ASN A 196 0.88 11.66 -6.71
C ASN A 196 1.99 11.60 -7.78
N ALA A 197 2.42 10.40 -8.21
CA ALA A 197 3.33 10.24 -9.36
C ALA A 197 2.67 10.55 -10.71
N TYR A 198 1.36 10.70 -10.74
CA TYR A 198 0.58 11.05 -11.92
C TYR A 198 -0.05 12.44 -11.76
N GLU A 199 0.36 13.42 -12.55
CA GLU A 199 -0.09 14.81 -12.45
C GLU A 199 -1.63 14.95 -12.37
N ARG A 200 -2.37 14.10 -13.09
CA ARG A 200 -3.85 14.10 -13.09
C ARG A 200 -4.47 13.57 -11.79
N LEU A 201 -3.73 12.80 -11.00
CA LEU A 201 -4.16 12.23 -9.72
C LEU A 201 -3.60 13.01 -8.52
N ASP A 202 -2.56 13.80 -8.74
CA ASP A 202 -1.95 14.66 -7.72
C ASP A 202 -2.78 15.91 -7.46
N VAL A 203 -3.76 15.78 -6.57
CA VAL A 203 -4.74 16.85 -6.25
C VAL A 203 -4.08 18.06 -5.61
N VAL A 204 -2.98 17.85 -4.87
CA VAL A 204 -2.25 18.92 -4.16
C VAL A 204 -1.22 19.60 -5.08
N GLY A 205 -0.66 18.87 -6.05
CA GLY A 205 0.34 19.35 -6.98
C GLY A 205 1.73 19.47 -6.37
N ASP A 206 2.04 18.71 -5.34
CA ASP A 206 3.34 18.68 -4.68
C ASP A 206 4.22 17.49 -5.10
N GLY A 207 3.68 16.57 -5.89
CA GLY A 207 4.37 15.41 -6.41
C GLY A 207 4.52 14.25 -5.41
N PRO A 208 5.07 13.12 -5.88
CA PRO A 208 5.23 11.94 -5.04
C PRO A 208 6.38 12.08 -4.05
N GLN A 209 6.27 11.42 -2.90
CA GLN A 209 7.28 11.38 -1.86
C GLN A 209 7.24 10.01 -1.15
N PHE A 210 8.33 9.59 -0.51
CA PHE A 210 8.34 8.45 0.40
C PHE A 210 7.18 8.53 1.40
N ALA A 211 6.72 7.39 1.90
CA ALA A 211 5.56 7.26 2.78
C ALA A 211 4.21 7.69 2.16
N ASP A 212 4.09 7.83 0.85
CA ASP A 212 2.80 8.08 0.20
C ASP A 212 1.86 6.89 0.31
N TRP A 213 2.43 5.68 0.43
CA TRP A 213 1.70 4.44 0.67
C TRP A 213 2.57 3.46 1.48
N GLY A 214 1.96 2.39 2.02
CA GLY A 214 2.61 1.55 3.02
C GLY A 214 3.51 0.42 2.47
N GLY A 215 3.57 0.21 1.15
CA GLY A 215 4.44 -0.83 0.57
C GLY A 215 3.78 -2.21 0.42
N ILE A 216 4.61 -3.22 0.17
CA ILE A 216 4.19 -4.61 -0.07
C ILE A 216 4.70 -5.50 1.06
N ILE A 217 3.79 -6.23 1.71
CA ILE A 217 4.09 -7.17 2.79
C ILE A 217 3.70 -8.57 2.34
N ILE A 218 4.65 -9.51 2.37
CA ILE A 218 4.42 -10.91 1.98
C ILE A 218 4.72 -11.82 3.16
N ASN A 219 3.72 -12.60 3.56
CA ASN A 219 3.80 -13.54 4.67
C ASN A 219 3.85 -14.98 4.15
N GLY A 220 4.91 -15.69 4.51
CA GLY A 220 5.15 -17.08 4.12
C GLY A 220 5.15 -18.05 5.29
N PHE A 221 5.34 -19.34 4.97
CA PHE A 221 5.47 -20.43 5.93
C PHE A 221 6.94 -20.76 6.29
N GLY A 222 7.88 -19.91 5.90
CA GLY A 222 9.30 -20.10 6.18
C GLY A 222 9.64 -20.02 7.67
N ILE A 223 10.84 -20.46 7.98
CA ILE A 223 11.36 -20.46 9.35
C ILE A 223 11.76 -19.05 9.75
N THR A 224 11.32 -18.64 10.94
CA THR A 224 11.77 -17.41 11.61
C THR A 224 12.27 -17.74 13.01
N ASN A 225 13.26 -16.98 13.49
CA ASN A 225 13.75 -17.11 14.87
C ASN A 225 12.80 -16.48 15.92
N GLN A 226 11.73 -15.83 15.47
CA GLN A 226 10.63 -15.40 16.36
C GLN A 226 9.79 -16.58 16.87
N CYS A 227 9.96 -17.77 16.30
CA CYS A 227 9.32 -19.00 16.78
C CYS A 227 10.34 -20.03 17.26
N THR A 228 10.02 -20.74 18.34
CA THR A 228 10.81 -21.87 18.84
C THR A 228 10.72 -23.06 17.91
N ASP A 229 11.71 -23.99 17.98
CA ASP A 229 11.65 -25.30 17.29
C ASP A 229 10.37 -26.06 17.64
N ILE A 230 9.97 -26.02 18.91
CA ILE A 230 8.74 -26.67 19.38
C ILE A 230 7.50 -26.12 18.69
N GLN A 231 7.42 -24.79 18.53
CA GLN A 231 6.30 -24.14 17.82
C GLN A 231 6.29 -24.48 16.34
N ARG A 232 7.45 -24.52 15.71
CA ARG A 232 7.60 -24.90 14.30
C ARG A 232 7.18 -26.35 14.06
N ASP A 233 7.69 -27.29 14.87
CA ASP A 233 7.39 -28.72 14.75
C ASP A 233 5.91 -29.03 15.06
N ALA A 234 5.30 -28.28 15.97
CA ALA A 234 3.88 -28.38 16.28
C ALA A 234 2.96 -27.65 15.29
N ALA A 235 3.51 -26.99 14.25
CA ALA A 235 2.78 -26.11 13.33
C ALA A 235 1.98 -25.00 14.04
N THR A 236 2.50 -24.49 15.14
CA THR A 236 1.92 -23.40 15.93
C THR A 236 2.72 -22.09 15.85
N CYS A 237 3.76 -22.04 15.02
CA CYS A 237 4.48 -20.81 14.72
C CYS A 237 3.54 -19.79 14.11
N ASN A 238 3.44 -18.62 14.73
CA ASN A 238 2.55 -17.54 14.30
C ASN A 238 3.10 -16.21 14.80
N ALA A 239 4.20 -15.78 14.20
CA ALA A 239 4.86 -14.53 14.54
C ALA A 239 4.02 -13.35 14.05
N PRO A 240 3.90 -12.26 14.82
CA PRO A 240 3.28 -11.03 14.35
C PRO A 240 4.19 -10.34 13.32
N THR A 241 3.59 -9.65 12.36
CA THR A 241 4.31 -8.78 11.43
C THR A 241 4.51 -7.41 12.06
N GLU A 242 5.50 -6.70 11.58
CA GLU A 242 5.73 -5.30 11.89
C GLU A 242 4.66 -4.40 11.23
N GLY A 243 4.35 -3.28 11.88
CA GLY A 243 3.54 -2.17 11.36
C GLY A 243 2.08 -2.47 11.03
N VAL A 244 1.71 -3.70 10.75
CA VAL A 244 0.35 -4.11 10.33
C VAL A 244 -0.06 -5.39 11.03
N LEU A 245 -1.27 -5.43 11.59
CA LEU A 245 -1.76 -6.64 12.21
C LEU A 245 -1.91 -7.79 11.20
N SER A 246 -0.89 -8.62 11.13
CA SER A 246 -0.81 -9.80 10.30
C SER A 246 0.11 -10.83 10.95
N HIS A 247 0.17 -12.06 10.42
CA HIS A 247 0.97 -13.13 11.01
C HIS A 247 1.64 -13.99 9.95
N PHE A 248 2.83 -14.51 10.29
CA PHE A 248 3.64 -15.31 9.41
C PHE A 248 4.36 -16.45 10.12
N GLY A 249 5.18 -17.17 9.37
CA GLY A 249 6.06 -18.20 9.89
C GLY A 249 5.46 -19.60 9.87
N GLY A 250 6.32 -20.56 9.95
CA GLY A 250 6.04 -21.99 9.88
C GLY A 250 7.33 -22.80 9.99
N ASN A 251 7.41 -23.91 9.26
CA ASN A 251 8.59 -24.78 9.19
C ASN A 251 8.95 -25.17 7.74
N ASP A 252 8.60 -24.32 6.77
CA ASP A 252 8.80 -24.61 5.34
C ASP A 252 9.58 -23.51 4.62
N ASN A 253 10.91 -23.61 4.64
CA ASN A 253 11.78 -22.72 3.87
C ASN A 253 11.72 -22.96 2.35
N THR A 254 10.90 -23.88 1.86
CA THR A 254 10.61 -24.08 0.43
C THR A 254 9.27 -23.47 0.02
N ASP A 255 8.62 -22.76 0.90
CA ASP A 255 7.35 -22.05 0.66
C ASP A 255 7.40 -21.22 -0.62
N ASN A 256 6.23 -21.09 -1.26
CA ASN A 256 6.05 -20.34 -2.49
C ASN A 256 4.92 -19.33 -2.35
N SER A 257 5.29 -18.09 -2.09
CA SER A 257 4.40 -16.94 -2.05
C SER A 257 4.26 -16.20 -3.40
N GLY A 258 4.86 -16.73 -4.48
CA GLY A 258 4.71 -16.22 -5.84
C GLY A 258 5.98 -15.63 -6.46
N THR A 259 5.82 -14.63 -7.32
CA THR A 259 6.93 -14.02 -8.07
C THR A 259 6.67 -12.53 -8.25
N ILE A 260 7.70 -11.69 -8.03
CA ILE A 260 7.72 -10.29 -8.47
C ILE A 260 8.92 -10.12 -9.41
N GLN A 261 8.67 -9.70 -10.64
CA GLN A 261 9.69 -9.55 -11.65
C GLN A 261 9.44 -8.36 -12.58
N TYR A 262 10.51 -7.65 -12.95
CA TYR A 262 10.43 -6.40 -13.72
C TYR A 262 9.40 -5.42 -13.13
N ALA A 263 9.61 -5.07 -11.87
CA ALA A 263 8.71 -4.20 -11.12
C ALA A 263 9.42 -3.00 -10.50
N LYS A 264 8.69 -1.92 -10.35
CA LYS A 264 9.07 -0.73 -9.58
C LYS A 264 8.19 -0.65 -8.34
N ILE A 265 8.81 -0.41 -7.19
CA ILE A 265 8.13 -0.16 -5.91
C ILE A 265 8.65 1.19 -5.42
N TRP A 266 7.91 2.25 -5.72
CA TRP A 266 8.36 3.61 -5.53
C TRP A 266 7.47 4.38 -4.54
N TYR A 267 8.11 5.25 -3.74
CA TYR A 267 7.46 6.16 -2.77
C TYR A 267 6.67 5.44 -1.68
N ALA A 268 7.11 4.24 -1.35
CA ALA A 268 6.47 3.35 -0.40
C ALA A 268 7.02 3.55 1.02
N GLY A 269 6.56 2.70 1.95
CA GLY A 269 6.97 2.68 3.34
C GLY A 269 6.39 3.87 4.09
N SER A 270 5.35 3.69 4.84
CA SER A 270 4.79 4.77 5.64
C SER A 270 5.21 4.59 7.10
N GLY A 271 5.36 5.68 7.80
CA GLY A 271 5.73 5.66 9.22
C GLY A 271 4.73 4.93 10.11
N PRO A 272 4.98 4.89 11.42
CA PRO A 272 4.29 4.00 12.37
C PRO A 272 2.77 4.06 12.26
N LYS A 273 2.13 2.91 12.09
CA LYS A 273 0.68 2.78 12.01
C LYS A 273 0.03 2.51 13.36
N THR A 274 0.77 1.87 14.26
CA THR A 274 0.29 1.44 15.58
C THR A 274 0.87 2.26 16.73
N GLY A 275 1.79 3.17 16.44
CA GLY A 275 2.34 4.13 17.41
C GLY A 275 3.46 3.61 18.29
N GLY A 276 4.12 2.51 17.89
CA GLY A 276 5.36 2.05 18.50
C GLY A 276 6.60 2.57 17.74
N ALA A 277 7.71 2.79 18.44
CA ALA A 277 9.00 2.94 17.79
C ALA A 277 9.39 1.60 17.16
N GLY A 278 9.82 1.59 15.88
CA GLY A 278 10.16 0.36 15.16
C GLY A 278 8.98 -0.36 14.52
N ASP A 279 7.82 0.33 14.39
CA ASP A 279 6.64 -0.16 13.65
C ASP A 279 6.54 0.50 12.26
N ASP A 280 7.66 0.94 11.71
CA ASP A 280 7.74 1.58 10.41
C ASP A 280 7.55 0.53 9.29
N LEU A 281 7.01 0.96 8.14
CA LEU A 281 6.78 0.06 7.02
C LEU A 281 7.84 0.23 5.96
N ASN A 282 8.35 -0.88 5.48
CA ASN A 282 9.33 -0.95 4.40
C ASN A 282 8.67 -0.86 3.02
N SER A 283 9.49 -0.65 1.99
CA SER A 283 8.95 -0.73 0.62
C SER A 283 8.53 -2.16 0.25
N LEU A 284 9.31 -3.16 0.69
CA LEU A 284 9.00 -4.58 0.50
C LEU A 284 9.40 -5.38 1.75
N THR A 285 8.43 -5.86 2.51
CA THR A 285 8.65 -6.68 3.71
C THR A 285 8.43 -8.17 3.41
N LEU A 286 9.40 -9.02 3.73
CA LEU A 286 9.40 -10.45 3.43
C LEU A 286 9.42 -11.29 4.71
N ASN A 287 8.25 -11.61 5.22
CA ASN A 287 8.04 -12.32 6.47
C ASN A 287 7.99 -13.83 6.25
N GLY A 288 9.04 -14.55 6.60
CA GLY A 288 9.10 -16.01 6.47
C GLY A 288 8.86 -16.51 5.04
N VAL A 289 9.30 -15.75 4.04
CA VAL A 289 9.08 -16.11 2.63
C VAL A 289 10.09 -17.17 2.19
N GLY A 290 9.61 -18.27 1.60
CA GLY A 290 10.44 -19.42 1.25
C GLY A 290 11.16 -19.32 -0.09
N SER A 291 12.04 -20.26 -0.34
CA SER A 291 12.99 -20.27 -1.47
C SER A 291 12.35 -20.53 -2.85
N ALA A 292 11.10 -21.00 -2.90
CA ALA A 292 10.40 -21.14 -4.17
C ALA A 292 9.69 -19.82 -4.58
N THR A 293 9.80 -18.77 -3.77
CA THR A 293 9.39 -17.41 -4.12
C THR A 293 10.55 -16.68 -4.79
N SER A 294 10.28 -15.95 -5.85
CA SER A 294 11.32 -15.31 -6.68
C SER A 294 11.11 -13.81 -6.80
N PHE A 295 12.20 -13.07 -6.60
CA PHE A 295 12.28 -11.62 -6.76
C PHE A 295 13.43 -11.30 -7.74
N ASP A 296 13.09 -10.72 -8.90
CA ASP A 296 14.07 -10.46 -9.95
C ASP A 296 13.78 -9.17 -10.73
N TYR A 297 14.80 -8.39 -11.05
CA TYR A 297 14.68 -7.10 -11.73
C TYR A 297 13.69 -6.14 -11.05
N ILE A 298 13.93 -5.83 -9.78
CA ILE A 298 13.11 -4.91 -8.98
C ILE A 298 13.89 -3.62 -8.73
N HIS A 299 13.22 -2.49 -8.90
CA HIS A 299 13.73 -1.18 -8.50
C HIS A 299 12.87 -0.59 -7.39
N ILE A 300 13.46 -0.37 -6.24
CA ILE A 300 12.89 0.34 -5.10
C ILE A 300 13.45 1.76 -5.08
N HIS A 301 12.59 2.76 -4.90
CA HIS A 301 12.97 4.16 -4.93
C HIS A 301 12.20 4.99 -3.93
N GLN A 302 12.93 5.76 -3.11
CA GLN A 302 12.36 6.63 -2.08
C GLN A 302 11.39 5.89 -1.15
N GLY A 303 11.90 4.89 -0.42
CA GLY A 303 11.22 4.26 0.72
C GLY A 303 11.30 5.13 1.96
N PHE A 304 10.31 5.04 2.86
CA PHE A 304 10.34 5.77 4.13
C PHE A 304 11.28 5.10 5.14
N ASP A 305 11.23 3.79 5.23
CA ASP A 305 12.10 2.97 6.04
C ASP A 305 13.04 2.20 5.11
N ASP A 306 13.16 0.90 5.25
CA ASP A 306 14.03 0.11 4.40
C ASP A 306 13.52 -0.08 2.97
N GLY A 307 14.46 -0.41 2.09
CA GLY A 307 14.10 -0.86 0.76
C GLY A 307 13.47 -2.24 0.79
N ILE A 308 14.18 -3.23 1.33
CA ILE A 308 13.71 -4.60 1.54
C ILE A 308 14.11 -5.06 2.92
N GLU A 309 13.15 -5.55 3.70
CA GLU A 309 13.43 -6.16 4.99
C GLU A 309 12.96 -7.61 5.04
N PHE A 310 13.76 -8.45 5.71
CA PHE A 310 13.51 -9.89 5.88
C PHE A 310 13.29 -10.24 7.35
N PHE A 311 12.19 -10.92 7.62
CA PHE A 311 11.95 -11.56 8.91
C PHE A 311 12.00 -13.09 8.79
N GLY A 312 13.19 -13.62 8.51
CA GLY A 312 13.39 -15.05 8.31
C GLY A 312 13.05 -15.56 6.90
N GLY A 313 12.80 -16.86 6.78
CA GLY A 313 12.57 -17.51 5.49
C GLY A 313 13.86 -17.79 4.70
N ALA A 314 13.73 -18.02 3.40
CA ALA A 314 14.85 -18.39 2.52
C ALA A 314 14.67 -17.90 1.07
N SER A 315 13.93 -16.81 0.87
CA SER A 315 13.67 -16.25 -0.47
C SER A 315 14.94 -15.91 -1.24
N THR A 316 14.82 -15.82 -2.56
CA THR A 316 15.95 -15.51 -3.45
C THR A 316 15.72 -14.21 -4.18
N LEU A 317 16.70 -13.31 -4.12
CA LEU A 317 16.69 -12.01 -4.79
C LEU A 317 17.77 -11.96 -5.87
N LYS A 318 17.41 -11.39 -7.04
CA LYS A 318 18.38 -11.11 -8.11
C LYS A 318 18.08 -9.77 -8.77
N HIS A 319 19.14 -9.11 -9.27
CA HIS A 319 19.06 -7.86 -10.02
C HIS A 319 18.18 -6.82 -9.32
N ILE A 320 18.53 -6.50 -8.09
CA ILE A 320 17.79 -5.54 -7.26
C ILE A 320 18.55 -4.22 -7.26
N VAL A 321 17.80 -3.14 -7.46
CA VAL A 321 18.30 -1.78 -7.32
C VAL A 321 17.48 -1.08 -6.24
N VAL A 322 18.13 -0.57 -5.20
CA VAL A 322 17.50 0.24 -4.16
C VAL A 322 18.12 1.62 -4.20
N THR A 323 17.28 2.65 -4.24
CA THR A 323 17.73 4.03 -4.30
C THR A 323 16.96 4.92 -3.33
N ASP A 324 17.71 5.66 -2.50
CA ASP A 324 17.19 6.76 -1.71
C ASP A 324 16.09 6.36 -0.71
N THR A 325 16.23 5.21 -0.04
CA THR A 325 15.44 4.83 1.15
C THR A 325 15.91 5.63 2.35
N GLN A 326 15.04 5.88 3.34
CA GLN A 326 15.41 6.72 4.50
C GLN A 326 16.29 5.99 5.51
N ASP A 327 16.08 4.69 5.68
CA ASP A 327 16.95 3.87 6.49
C ASP A 327 17.81 2.95 5.60
N ASP A 328 17.75 1.68 5.66
CA ASP A 328 18.68 0.80 4.98
C ASP A 328 18.23 0.42 3.55
N GLY A 329 19.18 0.04 2.71
CA GLY A 329 18.84 -0.51 1.41
C GLY A 329 18.21 -1.88 1.53
N ILE A 330 18.82 -2.74 2.34
CA ILE A 330 18.36 -4.09 2.66
C ILE A 330 18.67 -4.37 4.12
N ASP A 331 17.62 -4.69 4.90
CA ASP A 331 17.76 -5.20 6.26
C ASP A 331 17.47 -6.71 6.35
N ILE A 332 18.31 -7.43 7.09
CA ILE A 332 18.27 -8.88 7.22
C ILE A 332 18.09 -9.25 8.68
N ASP A 333 16.86 -9.61 9.04
CA ASP A 333 16.49 -10.03 10.39
C ASP A 333 15.77 -11.39 10.39
N GLY A 334 15.28 -11.79 11.55
CA GLY A 334 14.42 -12.95 11.75
C GLY A 334 15.04 -14.30 11.45
N GLY A 335 16.38 -14.38 11.18
CA GLY A 335 17.07 -15.60 10.82
C GLY A 335 16.96 -15.98 9.36
N TRP A 336 16.98 -15.01 8.44
CA TRP A 336 16.92 -15.27 7.00
C TRP A 336 18.07 -16.16 6.49
N GLN A 337 17.72 -17.18 5.68
CA GLN A 337 18.60 -18.21 5.13
C GLN A 337 18.66 -18.17 3.58
N GLY A 338 18.28 -17.04 2.99
CA GLY A 338 18.11 -16.90 1.56
C GLY A 338 19.38 -16.57 0.78
N LYS A 339 19.19 -16.10 -0.45
CA LYS A 339 20.27 -15.74 -1.37
C LYS A 339 19.97 -14.42 -2.05
N ALA A 340 20.99 -13.58 -2.17
CA ALA A 340 20.89 -12.33 -2.92
C ALA A 340 22.07 -12.20 -3.89
N GLN A 341 21.82 -11.79 -5.14
CA GLN A 341 22.84 -11.61 -6.14
C GLN A 341 22.53 -10.42 -7.06
N PHE A 342 23.56 -9.68 -7.45
CA PHE A 342 23.46 -8.48 -8.28
C PHE A 342 22.60 -7.39 -7.64
N ILE A 343 23.04 -6.97 -6.47
CA ILE A 343 22.36 -5.95 -5.68
C ILE A 343 23.11 -4.62 -5.83
N VAL A 344 22.39 -3.55 -6.09
CA VAL A 344 22.92 -2.19 -6.10
C VAL A 344 22.10 -1.34 -5.14
N VAL A 345 22.73 -0.81 -4.11
CA VAL A 345 22.16 0.19 -3.22
C VAL A 345 22.85 1.52 -3.45
N LYS A 346 22.07 2.59 -3.59
CA LYS A 346 22.58 3.94 -3.77
C LYS A 346 21.70 4.93 -3.00
N HIS A 347 22.27 5.52 -1.96
CA HIS A 347 21.64 6.61 -1.23
C HIS A 347 22.20 7.95 -1.67
N GLY A 348 21.43 9.00 -1.49
CA GLY A 348 21.79 10.37 -1.84
C GLY A 348 21.03 11.39 -1.01
N THR A 349 20.80 12.55 -1.59
CA THR A 349 20.00 13.60 -0.98
C THR A 349 18.76 13.84 -1.81
N VAL A 350 17.60 13.74 -1.18
CA VAL A 350 16.30 14.01 -1.79
C VAL A 350 15.73 15.29 -1.20
N LYS A 351 15.13 16.13 -2.01
CA LYS A 351 14.36 17.27 -1.49
C LYS A 351 12.96 16.80 -1.16
N SER A 352 12.51 17.10 0.06
CA SER A 352 11.12 16.85 0.43
C SER A 352 10.17 17.70 -0.42
N ASN A 353 9.13 17.10 -0.96
CA ASN A 353 8.09 17.81 -1.70
C ASN A 353 7.11 18.52 -0.76
N ARG A 354 6.93 17.97 0.44
CA ARG A 354 6.07 18.49 1.51
C ARG A 354 6.77 18.44 2.87
N GLU A 355 6.12 18.94 3.90
CA GLU A 355 6.63 18.84 5.26
C GLU A 355 6.76 17.36 5.66
N VAL A 356 7.89 17.03 6.28
CA VAL A 356 8.17 15.72 6.85
C VAL A 356 8.27 15.86 8.36
N ILE A 357 7.54 15.03 9.09
CA ILE A 357 7.61 14.93 10.53
C ILE A 357 8.29 13.60 10.88
N SER A 358 9.48 13.68 11.46
CA SER A 358 10.12 12.54 12.09
C SER A 358 9.64 12.48 13.54
N PRO A 359 8.90 11.46 13.96
CA PRO A 359 8.37 11.37 15.32
C PRO A 359 9.50 11.27 16.34
N ALA A 360 9.19 11.60 17.59
CA ALA A 360 10.15 11.41 18.69
C ALA A 360 10.33 9.91 18.95
N ILE A 361 11.58 9.47 19.09
CA ILE A 361 11.90 8.13 19.58
C ILE A 361 11.93 8.15 21.10
N VAL A 362 11.12 7.32 21.73
CA VAL A 362 11.01 7.24 23.19
C VAL A 362 11.26 5.79 23.61
N GLU A 363 12.39 5.53 24.27
CA GLU A 363 12.72 4.24 24.85
C GLU A 363 12.66 4.33 26.39
N ASP A 364 11.98 3.39 27.03
CA ASP A 364 11.79 3.31 28.48
C ASP A 364 11.30 4.63 29.14
N GLY A 365 10.52 5.43 28.40
CA GLY A 365 10.02 6.72 28.85
C GLY A 365 11.05 7.86 28.75
N VAL A 366 12.18 7.61 28.13
CA VAL A 366 13.23 8.62 27.84
C VAL A 366 13.14 9.00 26.37
N ILE A 367 13.15 10.30 26.07
CA ILE A 367 13.19 10.78 24.69
C ILE A 367 14.64 10.64 24.19
N GLU A 368 14.91 9.63 23.37
CA GLU A 368 16.21 9.41 22.73
C GLU A 368 16.43 10.37 21.55
N LYS A 369 15.38 10.56 20.72
CA LYS A 369 15.35 11.62 19.70
C LYS A 369 14.08 12.45 19.85
N PRO A 370 14.18 13.79 19.91
CA PRO A 370 12.98 14.64 19.89
C PRO A 370 12.36 14.63 18.49
N GLU A 371 11.04 14.88 18.43
CA GLU A 371 10.36 15.13 17.17
C GLU A 371 11.08 16.21 16.34
N GLN A 372 11.23 15.94 15.05
CA GLN A 372 11.84 16.87 14.09
C GLN A 372 10.86 17.17 12.98
N ILE A 373 10.75 18.43 12.60
CA ILE A 373 9.90 18.89 11.50
C ILE A 373 10.80 19.47 10.41
N PHE A 374 10.71 18.90 9.23
CA PHE A 374 11.44 19.33 8.05
C PHE A 374 10.46 19.99 7.08
N PRO A 375 10.54 21.31 6.85
CA PRO A 375 9.68 22.00 5.89
C PRO A 375 9.86 21.47 4.47
N ALA A 376 8.84 21.66 3.60
CA ALA A 376 8.95 21.38 2.19
C ALA A 376 10.18 22.04 1.55
N GLY A 377 10.86 21.32 0.67
CA GLY A 377 12.12 21.74 0.03
C GLY A 377 13.37 21.48 0.86
N THR A 378 13.26 20.91 2.07
CA THR A 378 14.41 20.53 2.88
C THR A 378 15.17 19.39 2.19
N PRO A 379 16.51 19.53 2.01
CA PRO A 379 17.34 18.42 1.59
C PRO A 379 17.43 17.38 2.72
N LEU A 380 16.94 16.18 2.46
CA LEU A 380 17.01 15.04 3.37
C LEU A 380 18.11 14.10 2.90
N PHE A 381 19.02 13.74 3.80
CA PHE A 381 19.98 12.68 3.54
C PHE A 381 19.25 11.36 3.67
N MET A 382 19.33 10.54 2.63
CA MET A 382 18.69 9.25 2.56
C MET A 382 19.72 8.17 2.88
N GLY A 383 19.27 7.13 3.58
CA GLY A 383 20.02 5.92 3.85
C GLY A 383 20.88 5.98 5.12
N ASN A 384 20.87 4.87 5.83
CA ASN A 384 21.76 4.58 6.95
C ASN A 384 22.86 3.62 6.47
N ASN A 385 22.48 2.40 6.05
CA ASN A 385 23.41 1.42 5.50
C ASN A 385 22.97 0.93 4.10
N GLY A 386 23.89 0.28 3.37
CA GLY A 386 23.54 -0.46 2.18
C GLY A 386 22.90 -1.80 2.52
N PHE A 387 23.46 -2.43 3.56
CA PHE A 387 22.95 -3.66 4.18
C PHE A 387 23.07 -3.52 5.69
N GLU A 388 21.99 -3.78 6.39
CA GLU A 388 21.99 -4.13 7.81
C GLU A 388 21.84 -5.63 7.97
N THR A 389 22.43 -6.22 9.00
CA THR A 389 22.37 -7.67 9.21
C THR A 389 22.29 -7.98 10.69
N ASP A 390 21.10 -8.23 11.14
CA ASP A 390 20.82 -8.70 12.48
C ASP A 390 20.87 -10.24 12.51
N GLY A 391 21.84 -10.78 13.24
CA GLY A 391 21.99 -12.22 13.40
C GLY A 391 20.95 -12.80 14.34
N GLU A 392 21.12 -12.42 15.61
CA GLU A 392 20.16 -12.68 16.69
C GLU A 392 19.96 -11.37 17.41
N LYS A 393 18.74 -10.87 17.49
CA LYS A 393 18.44 -9.69 18.33
C LYS A 393 18.71 -10.02 19.79
N ASN A 394 19.74 -9.41 20.35
CA ASN A 394 20.15 -9.62 21.75
C ASN A 394 19.30 -8.86 22.78
N SER A 395 18.21 -8.26 22.37
CA SER A 395 17.39 -7.39 23.23
C SER A 395 16.39 -8.13 24.12
N GLY A 396 16.36 -9.45 24.14
CA GLY A 396 15.48 -10.24 25.02
C GLY A 396 15.57 -11.74 24.78
N ALA A 397 15.05 -12.54 25.71
CA ALA A 397 15.04 -13.99 25.62
C ALA A 397 14.27 -14.56 24.41
N GLU A 398 13.44 -13.74 23.79
CA GLU A 398 12.61 -14.12 22.64
C GLU A 398 13.36 -14.14 21.30
N TYR A 399 14.49 -13.42 21.19
CA TYR A 399 15.29 -13.33 19.96
C TYR A 399 16.61 -14.11 20.02
N SER A 400 16.88 -14.82 21.10
CA SER A 400 18.06 -15.69 21.23
C SER A 400 17.82 -17.07 20.58
N GLN A 401 16.91 -17.17 19.63
CA GLN A 401 16.50 -18.47 19.07
C GLN A 401 17.09 -18.71 17.68
N ALA A 402 17.48 -19.94 17.43
CA ALA A 402 17.89 -20.39 16.12
C ALA A 402 16.71 -20.33 15.10
N PRO A 403 17.01 -20.13 13.83
CA PRO A 403 18.34 -19.90 13.27
C PRO A 403 18.76 -18.43 13.34
N ALA A 404 20.06 -18.20 13.50
CA ALA A 404 20.63 -16.91 13.16
C ALA A 404 20.57 -16.68 11.64
N SER A 405 20.56 -15.42 11.19
CA SER A 405 20.64 -15.08 9.78
C SER A 405 21.93 -15.62 9.16
N ASN A 406 21.83 -16.30 8.03
CA ASN A 406 22.96 -16.89 7.31
C ASN A 406 22.78 -16.82 5.80
N PRO A 407 22.68 -15.61 5.25
CA PRO A 407 22.46 -15.41 3.82
C PRO A 407 23.70 -15.72 2.98
N VAL A 408 23.47 -15.96 1.69
CA VAL A 408 24.52 -15.96 0.68
C VAL A 408 24.35 -14.75 -0.22
N ILE A 409 25.23 -13.77 -0.08
CA ILE A 409 25.22 -12.53 -0.86
C ILE A 409 26.41 -12.52 -1.82
N ALA A 410 26.17 -12.30 -3.10
CA ALA A 410 27.19 -12.23 -4.14
C ALA A 410 26.85 -11.19 -5.22
N ASN A 411 27.86 -10.47 -5.67
CA ASN A 411 27.79 -9.52 -6.78
C ASN A 411 28.75 -9.88 -7.91
#